data_8c61d46439d70cafdb1f0ab0295f4fa4
#
_entry.id   8c61d46439d70cafdb1f0ab0295f4fa4
#
_cell.length_a   1.000
_cell.length_b   1.000
_cell.length_c   1.000
_cell.angle_alpha   90.00
_cell.angle_beta   90.00
_cell.angle_gamma   90.00
#
_symmetry.space_group_name_H-M   'P 1'
#
loop_
_entity.id
_entity.type
_entity.pdbx_description
1 polymer ?
#
loop_
_entity_poly.entity_id
_entity_poly.type
_entity_poly.pdbx_seq_one_letter_code
_entity_poly.pdbx_strand_id
1 'polypeptide(L)'
;MRFTLASGLKVTNALILLMVLAFIAATILFPASYVSYLGFSVDGFLQSGKFWTLLTYMFAHLNLFELAVNMLFLYVFGNALESKVGAVKTVSAFLVGGVAGLVIGLPFYSPDTTILGSSIAVSALLGAVIVLNPDSKSSPLFLYLPLGLVALIYVIFNAFMLIYDQSGGVAWPSHIIGFCGGVLLGVLWREKKLRWPP
;
A
#
# COMPACT_ATOMS: atom_id res chain seq x y z
N MET A 1 22.69 19.86 9.71
CA MET A 1 21.97 18.72 9.12
C MET A 1 22.21 18.74 7.61
N ARG A 2 23.19 17.95 7.11
CA ARG A 2 23.51 17.92 5.67
C ARG A 2 22.49 17.07 4.96
N PHE A 3 21.64 17.68 4.16
CA PHE A 3 20.86 16.99 3.13
C PHE A 3 21.83 16.54 2.03
N THR A 4 22.36 15.35 2.14
CA THR A 4 22.92 14.66 0.97
C THR A 4 21.72 14.21 0.12
N LEU A 5 21.45 14.95 -0.93
CA LEU A 5 20.66 14.45 -2.05
C LEU A 5 21.43 13.22 -2.60
N ALA A 6 21.02 12.02 -2.17
CA ALA A 6 21.41 10.81 -2.87
C ALA A 6 20.86 10.94 -4.29
N SER A 7 21.75 11.12 -5.24
CA SER A 7 21.48 11.39 -6.65
C SER A 7 20.96 10.12 -7.34
N GLY A 8 19.69 9.80 -7.10
CA GLY A 8 18.98 8.72 -7.77
C GLY A 8 17.48 8.83 -7.52
N LEU A 9 16.68 8.46 -8.51
CA LEU A 9 15.23 8.37 -8.35
C LEU A 9 14.94 7.31 -7.29
N LYS A 10 14.33 7.72 -6.16
CA LYS A 10 13.89 6.78 -5.12
C LYS A 10 12.89 5.79 -5.71
N VAL A 11 12.93 4.53 -5.26
CA VAL A 11 12.03 3.49 -5.75
C VAL A 11 10.58 3.83 -5.48
N THR A 12 10.28 4.47 -4.37
CA THR A 12 8.94 5.00 -4.04
C THR A 12 8.42 5.94 -5.13
N ASN A 13 9.25 6.89 -5.58
CA ASN A 13 8.86 7.84 -6.62
C ASN A 13 8.73 7.16 -7.99
N ALA A 14 9.54 6.13 -8.26
CA ALA A 14 9.41 5.30 -9.46
C ALA A 14 8.09 4.51 -9.46
N LEU A 15 7.67 3.96 -8.32
CA LEU A 15 6.37 3.30 -8.17
C LEU A 15 5.20 4.27 -8.40
N ILE A 16 5.28 5.48 -7.84
CA ILE A 16 4.27 6.53 -8.06
C ILE A 16 4.16 6.85 -9.56
N LEU A 17 5.30 7.11 -10.21
CA LEU A 17 5.31 7.41 -11.65
C LEU A 17 4.71 6.25 -12.46
N LEU A 18 5.10 5.02 -12.16
CA LEU A 18 4.56 3.83 -12.81
C LEU A 18 3.03 3.74 -12.69
N MET A 19 2.47 3.96 -11.49
CA MET A 19 1.02 3.91 -11.27
C MET A 19 0.27 5.03 -11.97
N VAL A 20 0.82 6.24 -11.97
CA VAL A 20 0.24 7.38 -12.71
C VAL A 20 0.22 7.08 -14.21
N LEU A 21 1.33 6.60 -14.77
CA LEU A 21 1.40 6.24 -16.18
C LEU A 21 0.48 5.05 -16.52
N ALA A 22 0.42 4.03 -15.65
CA ALA A 22 -0.49 2.89 -15.81
C ALA A 22 -1.95 3.33 -15.81
N PHE A 23 -2.34 4.24 -14.90
CA PHE A 23 -3.70 4.78 -14.85
C PHE A 23 -4.05 5.57 -16.11
N ILE A 24 -3.17 6.46 -16.57
CA ILE A 24 -3.37 7.22 -17.79
C ILE A 24 -3.50 6.28 -19.01
N ALA A 25 -2.58 5.32 -19.14
CA ALA A 25 -2.62 4.35 -20.23
C ALA A 25 -3.89 3.49 -20.20
N ALA A 26 -4.27 2.99 -19.02
CA ALA A 26 -5.46 2.15 -18.87
C ALA A 26 -6.75 2.91 -19.20
N THR A 27 -6.90 4.14 -18.72
CA THR A 27 -8.10 4.96 -18.94
C THR A 27 -8.23 5.45 -20.39
N ILE A 28 -7.13 5.66 -21.09
CA ILE A 28 -7.15 6.10 -22.49
C ILE A 28 -7.31 4.91 -23.45
N LEU A 29 -6.53 3.83 -23.24
CA LEU A 29 -6.45 2.73 -24.19
C LEU A 29 -7.54 1.66 -23.99
N PHE A 30 -7.98 1.47 -22.72
CA PHE A 30 -8.89 0.38 -22.33
C PHE A 30 -10.01 0.84 -21.38
N PRO A 31 -10.72 1.93 -21.63
CA PRO A 31 -11.61 2.57 -20.65
C PRO A 31 -12.72 1.66 -20.11
N ALA A 32 -13.20 0.69 -20.92
CA ALA A 32 -14.31 -0.19 -20.55
C ALA A 32 -13.86 -1.49 -19.86
N SER A 33 -12.60 -1.90 -19.98
CA SER A 33 -12.17 -3.25 -19.63
C SER A 33 -11.01 -3.32 -18.62
N TYR A 34 -10.30 -2.21 -18.35
CA TYR A 34 -9.09 -2.27 -17.52
C TYR A 34 -9.38 -2.75 -16.09
N VAL A 35 -10.52 -2.37 -15.51
CA VAL A 35 -10.92 -2.78 -14.16
C VAL A 35 -11.06 -4.30 -14.07
N SER A 36 -11.78 -4.91 -15.03
CA SER A 36 -11.98 -6.35 -15.06
C SER A 36 -10.74 -7.15 -15.52
N TYR A 37 -9.78 -6.48 -16.18
CA TYR A 37 -8.55 -7.11 -16.67
C TYR A 37 -7.41 -7.02 -15.64
N LEU A 38 -7.28 -5.92 -14.91
CA LEU A 38 -6.20 -5.66 -13.96
C LEU A 38 -6.61 -5.88 -12.51
N GLY A 39 -7.91 -5.71 -12.17
CA GLY A 39 -8.44 -5.90 -10.84
C GLY A 39 -8.51 -7.39 -10.46
N PHE A 40 -8.33 -7.67 -9.18
CA PHE A 40 -8.39 -9.03 -8.66
C PHE A 40 -9.81 -9.38 -8.24
N SER A 41 -10.26 -10.58 -8.61
CA SER A 41 -11.40 -11.28 -8.00
C SER A 41 -11.09 -12.77 -7.91
N VAL A 42 -11.70 -13.47 -6.94
CA VAL A 42 -11.50 -14.92 -6.78
C VAL A 42 -11.97 -15.66 -8.03
N ASP A 43 -13.13 -15.30 -8.57
CA ASP A 43 -13.67 -15.89 -9.80
C ASP A 43 -12.78 -15.60 -11.02
N GLY A 44 -12.27 -14.38 -11.14
CA GLY A 44 -11.31 -14.03 -12.18
C GLY A 44 -10.03 -14.85 -12.10
N PHE A 45 -9.51 -15.02 -10.89
CA PHE A 45 -8.26 -15.76 -10.63
C PHE A 45 -8.43 -17.27 -10.86
N LEU A 46 -9.46 -17.90 -10.25
CA LEU A 46 -9.62 -19.35 -10.28
C LEU A 46 -10.35 -19.87 -11.53
N GLN A 47 -11.40 -19.18 -11.99
CA GLN A 47 -12.25 -19.65 -13.08
C GLN A 47 -11.80 -19.13 -14.44
N SER A 48 -11.29 -17.87 -14.49
CA SER A 48 -10.87 -17.25 -15.76
C SER A 48 -9.35 -17.27 -15.97
N GLY A 49 -8.56 -17.85 -15.05
CA GLY A 49 -7.12 -17.97 -15.16
C GLY A 49 -6.35 -16.63 -15.13
N LYS A 50 -6.93 -15.56 -14.59
CA LYS A 50 -6.32 -14.23 -14.54
C LYS A 50 -5.27 -14.12 -13.41
N PHE A 51 -4.27 -14.96 -13.42
CA PHE A 51 -3.27 -15.06 -12.35
C PHE A 51 -2.45 -13.78 -12.14
N TRP A 52 -2.27 -12.99 -13.19
CA TRP A 52 -1.57 -11.69 -13.10
C TRP A 52 -2.27 -10.70 -12.19
N THR A 53 -3.59 -10.82 -11.99
CA THR A 53 -4.38 -9.90 -11.17
C THR A 53 -3.95 -9.89 -9.70
N LEU A 54 -3.31 -10.96 -9.22
CA LEU A 54 -2.71 -11.01 -7.89
C LEU A 54 -1.66 -9.91 -7.65
N LEU A 55 -1.04 -9.41 -8.72
CA LEU A 55 -0.07 -8.32 -8.66
C LEU A 55 -0.59 -7.03 -9.29
N THR A 56 -1.30 -7.13 -10.43
CA THR A 56 -1.68 -5.93 -11.20
C THR A 56 -2.74 -5.10 -10.49
N TYR A 57 -3.56 -5.69 -9.60
CA TYR A 57 -4.56 -4.96 -8.85
C TYR A 57 -3.99 -3.75 -8.07
N MET A 58 -2.76 -3.88 -7.55
CA MET A 58 -2.07 -2.81 -6.80
C MET A 58 -1.71 -1.60 -7.68
N PHE A 59 -1.65 -1.78 -8.99
CA PHE A 59 -1.26 -0.73 -9.95
C PHE A 59 -2.45 -0.14 -10.70
N ALA A 60 -3.64 -0.74 -10.55
CA ALA A 60 -4.88 -0.25 -11.13
C ALA A 60 -5.66 0.58 -10.09
N HIS A 61 -6.34 1.64 -10.52
CA HIS A 61 -7.15 2.51 -9.66
C HIS A 61 -8.47 2.82 -10.37
N LEU A 62 -9.57 2.86 -9.61
CA LEU A 62 -10.92 3.06 -10.17
C LEU A 62 -11.11 4.47 -10.75
N ASN A 63 -10.54 5.47 -10.07
CA ASN A 63 -10.70 6.86 -10.45
C ASN A 63 -9.51 7.72 -10.00
N LEU A 64 -9.47 8.96 -10.49
CA LEU A 64 -8.39 9.91 -10.20
C LEU A 64 -8.27 10.25 -8.70
N PHE A 65 -9.38 10.32 -7.99
CA PHE A 65 -9.37 10.63 -6.55
C PHE A 65 -8.71 9.51 -5.75
N GLU A 66 -9.08 8.27 -6.02
CA GLU A 66 -8.46 7.09 -5.40
C GLU A 66 -6.96 7.03 -5.70
N LEU A 67 -6.58 7.23 -6.97
CA LEU A 67 -5.17 7.30 -7.35
C LEU A 67 -4.44 8.39 -6.56
N ALA A 68 -4.97 9.61 -6.53
CA ALA A 68 -4.33 10.75 -5.87
C ALA A 68 -4.10 10.49 -4.37
N VAL A 69 -5.11 9.95 -3.67
CA VAL A 69 -5.01 9.59 -2.24
C VAL A 69 -3.95 8.50 -2.03
N ASN A 70 -3.95 7.45 -2.85
CA ASN A 70 -2.96 6.39 -2.77
C ASN A 70 -1.53 6.89 -3.05
N MET A 71 -1.36 7.74 -4.07
CA MET A 71 -0.04 8.33 -4.39
C MET A 71 0.47 9.24 -3.28
N LEU A 72 -0.42 10.01 -2.65
CA LEU A 72 -0.08 10.85 -1.50
C LEU A 72 0.44 10.01 -0.34
N PHE A 73 -0.28 8.96 0.05
CA PHE A 73 0.14 8.08 1.14
C PHE A 73 1.40 7.28 0.79
N LEU A 74 1.50 6.78 -0.45
CA LEU A 74 2.71 6.12 -0.94
C LEU A 74 3.91 7.06 -0.87
N TYR A 75 3.75 8.32 -1.29
CA TYR A 75 4.81 9.32 -1.20
C TYR A 75 5.29 9.52 0.25
N VAL A 76 4.37 9.65 1.19
CA VAL A 76 4.72 9.91 2.61
C VAL A 76 5.31 8.67 3.26
N PHE A 77 4.62 7.55 3.24
CA PHE A 77 5.03 6.36 3.99
C PHE A 77 6.15 5.59 3.27
N GLY A 78 6.07 5.50 1.94
CA GLY A 78 7.09 4.86 1.13
C GLY A 78 8.44 5.57 1.24
N ASN A 79 8.47 6.90 1.06
CA ASN A 79 9.71 7.67 1.21
C ASN A 79 10.27 7.63 2.64
N ALA A 80 9.40 7.65 3.66
CA ALA A 80 9.82 7.51 5.06
C ALA A 80 10.43 6.13 5.33
N LEU A 81 9.82 5.06 4.83
CA LEU A 81 10.33 3.70 4.96
C LEU A 81 11.62 3.51 4.15
N GLU A 82 11.65 3.94 2.89
CA GLU A 82 12.82 3.82 2.01
C GLU A 82 14.05 4.50 2.58
N SER A 83 13.88 5.69 3.19
CA SER A 83 14.99 6.38 3.86
C SER A 83 15.53 5.62 5.06
N LYS A 84 14.76 4.71 5.66
CA LYS A 84 15.11 3.94 6.86
C LYS A 84 15.72 2.58 6.56
N VAL A 85 15.15 1.87 5.57
CA VAL A 85 15.50 0.47 5.28
C VAL A 85 16.01 0.22 3.86
N GLY A 86 15.98 1.22 3.00
CA GLY A 86 16.41 1.16 1.61
C GLY A 86 15.35 0.60 0.65
N ALA A 87 15.64 0.70 -0.65
CA ALA A 87 14.72 0.40 -1.74
C ALA A 87 14.17 -1.03 -1.71
N VAL A 88 15.06 -2.03 -1.56
CA VAL A 88 14.68 -3.46 -1.63
C VAL A 88 13.63 -3.81 -0.58
N LYS A 89 13.85 -3.41 0.69
CA LYS A 89 12.89 -3.68 1.77
C LYS A 89 11.58 -2.93 1.59
N THR A 90 11.64 -1.71 1.03
CA THR A 90 10.43 -0.92 0.75
C THR A 90 9.58 -1.58 -0.32
N VAL A 91 10.18 -2.00 -1.44
CA VAL A 91 9.47 -2.76 -2.49
C VAL A 91 8.93 -4.08 -1.94
N SER A 92 9.74 -4.79 -1.14
CA SER A 92 9.29 -6.05 -0.52
C SER A 92 8.08 -5.84 0.40
N ALA A 93 8.08 -4.79 1.24
CA ALA A 93 6.92 -4.47 2.08
C ALA A 93 5.70 -4.14 1.25
N PHE A 94 5.87 -3.39 0.16
CA PHE A 94 4.79 -3.04 -0.76
C PHE A 94 4.19 -4.29 -1.41
N LEU A 95 5.01 -5.10 -2.08
CA LEU A 95 4.52 -6.26 -2.83
C LEU A 95 4.02 -7.38 -1.91
N VAL A 96 4.83 -7.78 -0.92
CA VAL A 96 4.46 -8.87 0.00
C VAL A 96 3.30 -8.46 0.88
N GLY A 97 3.32 -7.23 1.41
CA GLY A 97 2.23 -6.71 2.23
C GLY A 97 0.92 -6.57 1.46
N GLY A 98 0.98 -6.12 0.20
CA GLY A 98 -0.17 -6.06 -0.70
C GLY A 98 -0.75 -7.44 -0.96
N VAL A 99 0.07 -8.39 -1.44
CA VAL A 99 -0.39 -9.76 -1.73
C VAL A 99 -0.90 -10.46 -0.47
N ALA A 100 -0.17 -10.40 0.64
CA ALA A 100 -0.59 -11.05 1.89
C ALA A 100 -1.89 -10.42 2.43
N GLY A 101 -2.00 -9.10 2.43
CA GLY A 101 -3.21 -8.39 2.87
C GLY A 101 -4.43 -8.74 2.03
N LEU A 102 -4.26 -8.84 0.71
CA LEU A 102 -5.32 -9.31 -0.19
C LEU A 102 -5.71 -10.76 0.13
N VAL A 103 -4.76 -11.70 0.05
CA VAL A 103 -5.04 -13.15 0.17
C VAL A 103 -5.65 -13.52 1.53
N ILE A 104 -5.12 -12.97 2.62
CA ILE A 104 -5.65 -13.21 3.97
C ILE A 104 -7.02 -12.55 4.15
N GLY A 105 -7.29 -11.46 3.44
CA GLY A 105 -8.56 -10.75 3.46
C GLY A 105 -9.68 -11.41 2.64
N LEU A 106 -9.36 -12.36 1.72
CA LEU A 106 -10.36 -12.97 0.83
C LEU A 106 -11.62 -13.51 1.52
N PRO A 107 -11.54 -14.15 2.72
CA PRO A 107 -12.74 -14.66 3.40
C PRO A 107 -13.80 -13.60 3.73
N PHE A 108 -13.47 -12.33 3.65
CA PHE A 108 -14.39 -11.22 3.93
C PHE A 108 -15.12 -10.70 2.70
N TYR A 109 -14.86 -11.25 1.50
CA TYR A 109 -15.42 -10.75 0.24
C TYR A 109 -16.15 -11.85 -0.53
N SER A 110 -17.15 -11.46 -1.32
CA SER A 110 -17.77 -12.36 -2.30
C SER A 110 -16.76 -12.70 -3.40
N PRO A 111 -16.81 -13.92 -3.97
CA PRO A 111 -15.85 -14.36 -4.99
C PRO A 111 -15.82 -13.49 -6.26
N ASP A 112 -16.92 -12.84 -6.58
CA ASP A 112 -17.08 -11.91 -7.72
C ASP A 112 -16.62 -10.47 -7.42
N THR A 113 -16.38 -10.14 -6.14
CA THR A 113 -15.93 -8.80 -5.75
C THR A 113 -14.60 -8.47 -6.40
N THR A 114 -14.58 -7.39 -7.18
CA THR A 114 -13.34 -6.91 -7.81
C THR A 114 -12.63 -5.93 -6.90
N ILE A 115 -11.40 -6.28 -6.52
CA ILE A 115 -10.51 -5.48 -5.67
C ILE A 115 -9.42 -4.86 -6.56
N LEU A 116 -9.19 -3.56 -6.40
CA LEU A 116 -8.12 -2.81 -7.06
C LEU A 116 -7.66 -1.64 -6.19
N GLY A 117 -6.50 -1.08 -6.51
CA GLY A 117 -5.88 -0.02 -5.74
C GLY A 117 -4.66 -0.46 -4.93
N SER A 118 -3.70 0.44 -4.76
CA SER A 118 -2.48 0.19 -3.99
C SER A 118 -2.66 0.30 -2.48
N SER A 119 -3.85 0.61 -2.00
CA SER A 119 -4.14 0.96 -0.60
C SER A 119 -3.76 -0.13 0.41
N ILE A 120 -3.94 -1.40 0.08
CA ILE A 120 -3.53 -2.54 0.93
C ILE A 120 -2.00 -2.56 1.10
N ALA A 121 -1.26 -2.39 0.00
CA ALA A 121 0.20 -2.33 0.00
C ALA A 121 0.72 -1.07 0.74
N VAL A 122 0.07 0.07 0.55
CA VAL A 122 0.39 1.33 1.26
C VAL A 122 0.14 1.19 2.76
N SER A 123 -0.90 0.46 3.17
CA SER A 123 -1.16 0.12 4.57
C SER A 123 -0.01 -0.66 5.19
N ALA A 124 0.56 -1.61 4.45
CA ALA A 124 1.74 -2.35 4.91
C ALA A 124 2.99 -1.46 5.06
N LEU A 125 3.20 -0.50 4.16
CA LEU A 125 4.28 0.48 4.33
C LEU A 125 4.10 1.32 5.60
N LEU A 126 2.88 1.78 5.88
CA LEU A 126 2.55 2.50 7.11
C LEU A 126 2.85 1.64 8.34
N GLY A 127 2.37 0.39 8.37
CA GLY A 127 2.64 -0.54 9.47
C GLY A 127 4.12 -0.77 9.72
N ALA A 128 4.93 -0.91 8.66
CA ALA A 128 6.37 -1.10 8.79
C ALA A 128 7.09 0.16 9.29
N VAL A 129 6.75 1.33 8.76
CA VAL A 129 7.45 2.57 9.10
C VAL A 129 7.20 3.04 10.53
N ILE A 130 6.00 2.82 11.08
CA ILE A 130 5.70 3.25 12.46
C ILE A 130 6.49 2.46 13.50
N VAL A 131 6.79 1.18 13.25
CA VAL A 131 7.63 0.36 14.14
C VAL A 131 9.08 0.83 14.11
N LEU A 132 9.56 1.27 12.95
CA LEU A 132 10.96 1.62 12.73
C LEU A 132 11.25 3.08 13.03
N ASN A 133 10.25 3.96 12.98
CA ASN A 133 10.42 5.40 13.09
C ASN A 133 9.12 6.13 13.51
N PRO A 134 8.54 5.79 14.69
CA PRO A 134 7.24 6.32 15.13
C PRO A 134 7.23 7.84 15.31
N ASP A 135 8.36 8.42 15.75
CA ASP A 135 8.50 9.85 16.03
C ASP A 135 8.84 10.69 14.79
N SER A 136 9.03 10.04 13.65
CA SER A 136 9.26 10.74 12.38
C SER A 136 8.04 11.61 12.07
N LYS A 137 8.30 12.87 11.74
CA LYS A 137 7.24 13.76 11.30
C LYS A 137 6.83 13.39 9.87
N SER A 138 5.53 13.36 9.65
CA SER A 138 4.96 13.24 8.32
C SER A 138 5.32 14.47 7.46
N SER A 139 5.01 14.38 6.17
CA SER A 139 5.12 15.51 5.24
C SER A 139 4.32 16.73 5.72
N PRO A 140 4.69 17.97 5.29
CA PRO A 140 3.88 19.18 5.50
C PRO A 140 2.40 19.02 5.17
N LEU A 141 2.08 18.18 4.19
CA LEU A 141 0.70 17.83 3.80
C LEU A 141 -0.13 17.21 4.93
N PHE A 142 0.51 16.63 5.95
CA PHE A 142 -0.11 16.08 7.17
C PHE A 142 0.25 16.91 8.41
N LEU A 143 0.39 18.23 8.28
CA LEU A 143 0.65 19.16 9.39
C LEU A 143 1.85 18.75 10.26
N TYR A 144 2.85 18.06 9.69
CA TYR A 144 4.01 17.53 10.42
C TYR A 144 3.65 16.65 11.63
N LEU A 145 2.52 15.96 11.60
CA LEU A 145 2.11 15.05 12.66
C LEU A 145 3.13 13.89 12.80
N PRO A 146 3.36 13.39 14.03
CA PRO A 146 4.11 12.16 14.22
C PRO A 146 3.48 11.00 13.44
N LEU A 147 4.28 10.17 12.77
CA LEU A 147 3.77 9.03 12.00
C LEU A 147 2.94 8.07 12.86
N GLY A 148 3.28 7.93 14.15
CA GLY A 148 2.48 7.15 15.09
C GLY A 148 1.05 7.66 15.25
N LEU A 149 0.86 9.00 15.28
CA LEU A 149 -0.47 9.59 15.34
C LEU A 149 -1.23 9.40 14.01
N VAL A 150 -0.56 9.57 12.88
CA VAL A 150 -1.16 9.32 11.56
C VAL A 150 -1.62 7.87 11.45
N ALA A 151 -0.81 6.91 11.93
CA ALA A 151 -1.17 5.51 11.95
C ALA A 151 -2.36 5.20 12.87
N LEU A 152 -2.41 5.82 14.05
CA LEU A 152 -3.54 5.67 14.96
C LEU A 152 -4.84 6.14 14.32
N ILE A 153 -4.82 7.33 13.72
CA ILE A 153 -5.96 7.89 12.99
C ILE A 153 -6.37 6.94 11.85
N TYR A 154 -5.40 6.44 11.09
CA TYR A 154 -5.63 5.51 9.99
C TYR A 154 -6.32 4.21 10.47
N VAL A 155 -5.82 3.59 11.54
CA VAL A 155 -6.40 2.35 12.10
C VAL A 155 -7.82 2.59 12.62
N ILE A 156 -8.04 3.68 13.37
CA ILE A 156 -9.37 4.03 13.88
C ILE A 156 -10.34 4.26 12.72
N PHE A 157 -9.92 4.99 11.68
CA PHE A 157 -10.75 5.25 10.49
C PHE A 157 -11.11 3.94 9.77
N ASN A 158 -10.14 3.05 9.53
CA ASN A 158 -10.39 1.76 8.89
C ASN A 158 -11.31 0.85 9.73
N ALA A 159 -11.13 0.82 11.06
CA ALA A 159 -12.00 0.06 11.95
C ALA A 159 -13.44 0.61 11.97
N PHE A 160 -13.58 1.94 11.96
CA PHE A 160 -14.88 2.60 11.84
C PHE A 160 -15.55 2.24 10.51
N MET A 161 -14.84 2.39 9.39
CA MET A 161 -15.38 2.10 8.06
C MET A 161 -15.69 0.61 7.86
N LEU A 162 -14.96 -0.30 8.49
CA LEU A 162 -15.27 -1.73 8.48
C LEU A 162 -16.64 -2.04 9.07
N ILE A 163 -17.10 -1.23 10.04
CA ILE A 163 -18.42 -1.41 10.69
C ILE A 163 -19.51 -0.71 9.90
N TYR A 164 -19.24 0.48 9.38
CA TYR A 164 -20.29 1.37 8.82
C TYR A 164 -20.41 1.29 7.30
N ASP A 165 -19.32 1.02 6.57
CA ASP A 165 -19.36 0.93 5.11
C ASP A 165 -19.67 -0.49 4.65
N GLN A 166 -20.94 -0.77 4.44
CA GLN A 166 -21.44 -2.05 3.93
C GLN A 166 -21.54 -2.07 2.39
N SER A 167 -21.03 -1.04 1.70
CA SER A 167 -21.13 -0.93 0.24
C SER A 167 -20.27 -1.96 -0.50
N GLY A 168 -19.23 -2.52 0.16
CA GLY A 168 -18.24 -3.42 -0.45
C GLY A 168 -17.30 -2.71 -1.44
N GLY A 169 -17.38 -1.38 -1.53
CA GLY A 169 -16.58 -0.58 -2.47
C GLY A 169 -15.11 -0.44 -2.06
N VAL A 170 -14.78 -0.69 -0.79
CA VAL A 170 -13.41 -0.59 -0.27
C VAL A 170 -13.05 -1.83 0.55
N ALA A 171 -11.83 -2.31 0.37
CA ALA A 171 -11.32 -3.54 0.99
C ALA A 171 -10.82 -3.30 2.45
N TRP A 172 -11.68 -2.80 3.33
CA TRP A 172 -11.33 -2.44 4.72
C TRP A 172 -10.64 -3.55 5.52
N PRO A 173 -11.11 -4.83 5.51
CA PRO A 173 -10.41 -5.92 6.18
C PRO A 173 -8.98 -6.09 5.68
N SER A 174 -8.76 -6.07 4.37
CA SER A 174 -7.44 -6.22 3.76
C SER A 174 -6.50 -5.07 4.10
N HIS A 175 -7.02 -3.84 4.29
CA HIS A 175 -6.21 -2.71 4.76
C HIS A 175 -5.65 -2.96 6.15
N ILE A 176 -6.48 -3.43 7.09
CA ILE A 176 -6.07 -3.74 8.47
C ILE A 176 -5.06 -4.90 8.46
N ILE A 177 -5.31 -5.93 7.67
CA ILE A 177 -4.40 -7.09 7.54
C ILE A 177 -3.06 -6.65 6.93
N GLY A 178 -3.08 -5.84 5.87
CA GLY A 178 -1.89 -5.27 5.26
C GLY A 178 -1.07 -4.46 6.27
N PHE A 179 -1.73 -3.60 7.04
CA PHE A 179 -1.10 -2.83 8.11
C PHE A 179 -0.43 -3.74 9.16
N CYS A 180 -1.14 -4.76 9.65
CA CYS A 180 -0.58 -5.74 10.61
C CYS A 180 0.62 -6.50 10.04
N GLY A 181 0.55 -6.91 8.76
CA GLY A 181 1.67 -7.51 8.03
C GLY A 181 2.88 -6.58 7.98
N GLY A 182 2.65 -5.30 7.73
CA GLY A 182 3.67 -4.26 7.76
C GLY A 182 4.30 -4.09 9.15
N VAL A 183 3.50 -4.07 10.21
CA VAL A 183 3.99 -4.04 11.60
C VAL A 183 4.91 -5.23 11.86
N LEU A 184 4.51 -6.43 11.46
CA LEU A 184 5.34 -7.64 11.59
C LEU A 184 6.68 -7.50 10.87
N LEU A 185 6.69 -7.04 9.62
CA LEU A 185 7.92 -6.77 8.88
C LEU A 185 8.81 -5.75 9.59
N GLY A 186 8.21 -4.67 10.11
CA GLY A 186 8.91 -3.65 10.87
C GLY A 186 9.60 -4.23 12.13
N VAL A 187 8.91 -5.09 12.88
CA VAL A 187 9.47 -5.77 14.06
C VAL A 187 10.65 -6.67 13.66
N LEU A 188 10.48 -7.51 12.64
CA LEU A 188 11.54 -8.39 12.15
C LEU A 188 12.80 -7.62 11.68
N TRP A 189 12.62 -6.45 11.09
CA TRP A 189 13.74 -5.63 10.63
C TRP A 189 14.40 -4.85 11.77
N ARG A 190 13.64 -4.48 12.81
CA ARG A 190 14.16 -3.83 14.02
C ARG A 190 15.08 -4.79 14.80
N GLU A 191 14.66 -6.03 15.02
CA GLU A 191 15.43 -7.03 15.78
C GLU A 191 16.78 -7.37 15.12
N LYS A 192 16.84 -7.41 13.78
CA LYS A 192 18.10 -7.66 13.07
C LYS A 192 19.15 -6.54 13.28
N LYS A 193 18.71 -5.32 13.56
CA LYS A 193 19.64 -4.21 13.94
C LYS A 193 20.19 -4.33 15.35
N LEU A 194 19.46 -4.99 16.24
CA LEU A 194 19.87 -5.15 17.65
C LEU A 194 20.84 -6.34 17.86
N ARG A 195 20.95 -7.26 16.89
CA ARG A 195 21.78 -8.48 16.99
C ARG A 195 23.17 -8.37 16.37
N TRP A 196 23.54 -7.24 15.76
CA TRP A 196 24.88 -7.06 15.23
C TRP A 196 25.74 -6.30 16.25
N PRO A 197 26.77 -6.97 16.85
CA PRO A 197 27.71 -6.26 17.69
C PRO A 197 28.51 -5.25 16.86
N PRO A 198 29.06 -4.20 17.49
CA PRO A 198 29.85 -3.18 16.82
C PRO A 198 31.11 -3.75 16.19
#